data_ccd672f1d867807faa0ffd0c245e1b41
#
_entry.id   ccd672f1d867807faa0ffd0c245e1b41
#
_cell.length_a   1.000
_cell.length_b   1.000
_cell.length_c   1.000
_cell.angle_alpha   90.00
_cell.angle_beta   90.00
_cell.angle_gamma   90.00
#
_symmetry.space_group_name_H-M   'P 1'
#
loop_
_entity.id
_entity.type
_entity.pdbx_description
1 polymer ?
#
loop_
_entity_poly.entity_id
_entity_poly.type
_entity_poly.pdbx_seq_one_letter_code
_entity_poly.pdbx_strand_id
1 'polypeptide(L)'
;MGLHINIAEALKNRADYNILREPINDMLKRKQEAWEQKNPIDLLFKRGTLSSFQETYTSSIGFQHAFAETSDYAVAPIFNTHEGFSKVYTSRTFQGGFIITQQVLEDQAYNTVKNTASQFMTRWHGDQVEYAMKAIASGFGKPATFGDASNGGESNLLLTSADTVDGSTMNAVKNPLFTNGHTIVKRKGMTNADIIAKLQANAFYVKDGSVNGLNLDGSDVGVVAKLGDVINQVITYMENYKDDNDKYAGVQGAKRIVAPNDARLQGMLSAALDLPAFDNIGMGPNPAYKRATLDTTPYLRDLECCFDKTSQRGIGFFIVDPAYNAENQGPEFTERVALTLNIDERKNPYGIAYDARQRFDINVASWRGIAYVYIGTAAPAFISVPKLASDGSTSTVTGFSALMAIAPIATAVKPVSVVGTVTTKSGS
;
A
#
# COMPACT_ATOMS: atom_id res chain seq x y z
N MET A 1 -19.33 -3.24 -40.04
CA MET A 1 -20.39 -2.33 -40.51
C MET A 1 -20.38 -1.13 -39.59
N GLY A 2 -19.82 0.01 -40.03
CA GLY A 2 -19.83 1.23 -39.23
C GLY A 2 -21.24 1.83 -39.22
N LEU A 3 -21.81 2.00 -38.06
CA LEU A 3 -23.05 2.75 -37.90
C LEU A 3 -22.75 4.23 -38.22
N HIS A 4 -23.09 4.67 -39.42
CA HIS A 4 -23.13 6.10 -39.74
C HIS A 4 -24.41 6.66 -39.10
N ILE A 5 -24.32 7.22 -37.92
CA ILE A 5 -25.39 7.97 -37.29
C ILE A 5 -25.38 9.37 -37.89
N ASN A 6 -26.46 9.77 -38.55
CA ASN A 6 -26.60 11.12 -39.07
C ASN A 6 -27.01 12.04 -37.91
N ILE A 7 -26.05 12.65 -37.26
CA ILE A 7 -26.24 13.48 -36.06
C ILE A 7 -27.10 14.70 -36.32
N ALA A 8 -27.07 15.24 -37.56
CA ALA A 8 -27.91 16.41 -37.93
C ALA A 8 -29.41 16.09 -37.93
N GLU A 9 -29.79 14.85 -38.22
CA GLU A 9 -31.17 14.38 -38.18
C GLU A 9 -31.60 14.04 -36.75
N ALA A 10 -30.69 13.50 -35.96
CA ALA A 10 -30.86 13.18 -34.55
C ALA A 10 -31.15 14.40 -33.66
N LEU A 11 -30.62 15.56 -33.99
CA LEU A 11 -30.84 16.80 -33.22
C LEU A 11 -32.19 17.49 -33.49
N LYS A 12 -32.92 17.10 -34.55
CA LYS A 12 -34.24 17.68 -34.88
C LYS A 12 -35.37 17.17 -34.01
N ASN A 13 -35.23 16.01 -33.41
CA ASN A 13 -36.26 15.38 -32.58
C ASN A 13 -35.69 15.01 -31.21
N ARG A 14 -36.34 15.44 -30.12
CA ARG A 14 -35.95 15.11 -28.73
C ARG A 14 -35.77 13.60 -28.43
N ALA A 15 -36.32 12.72 -29.29
CA ALA A 15 -36.10 11.28 -29.21
C ALA A 15 -34.70 10.83 -29.56
N ASP A 16 -33.92 11.65 -30.25
CA ASP A 16 -32.66 11.24 -30.87
C ASP A 16 -31.41 11.48 -29.98
N TYR A 17 -31.54 12.19 -28.84
CA TYR A 17 -30.51 12.22 -27.80
C TYR A 17 -30.19 10.83 -27.25
N ASN A 18 -31.15 9.92 -27.29
CA ASN A 18 -30.94 8.53 -26.86
C ASN A 18 -29.98 7.76 -27.79
N ILE A 19 -29.86 8.14 -29.06
CA ILE A 19 -28.99 7.48 -30.04
C ILE A 19 -27.50 7.70 -29.72
N LEU A 20 -27.13 8.85 -29.18
CA LEU A 20 -25.76 9.14 -28.73
C LEU A 20 -25.47 8.59 -27.32
N ARG A 21 -26.53 8.46 -26.52
CA ARG A 21 -26.42 8.03 -25.13
C ARG A 21 -25.89 6.59 -25.01
N GLU A 22 -26.46 5.66 -25.79
CA GLU A 22 -26.10 4.23 -25.72
C GLU A 22 -24.63 3.96 -26.11
N PRO A 23 -24.11 4.44 -27.27
CA PRO A 23 -22.72 4.19 -27.65
C PRO A 23 -21.71 4.77 -26.66
N ILE A 24 -21.98 5.93 -26.07
CA ILE A 24 -21.10 6.54 -25.07
C ILE A 24 -21.13 5.73 -23.79
N ASN A 25 -22.31 5.31 -23.32
CA ASN A 25 -22.44 4.46 -22.16
C ASN A 25 -21.72 3.12 -22.32
N ASP A 26 -21.85 2.48 -23.47
CA ASP A 26 -21.14 1.23 -23.75
C ASP A 26 -19.62 1.42 -23.76
N MET A 27 -19.13 2.52 -24.32
CA MET A 27 -17.72 2.84 -24.29
C MET A 27 -17.22 3.09 -22.86
N LEU A 28 -17.99 3.83 -22.05
CA LEU A 28 -17.64 4.11 -20.66
C LEU A 28 -17.65 2.83 -19.83
N LYS A 29 -18.64 1.94 -20.01
CA LYS A 29 -18.69 0.62 -19.37
C LYS A 29 -17.47 -0.24 -19.74
N ARG A 30 -17.14 -0.37 -21.02
CA ARG A 30 -15.97 -1.14 -21.48
C ARG A 30 -14.68 -0.60 -20.90
N LYS A 31 -14.56 0.73 -20.76
CA LYS A 31 -13.40 1.32 -20.11
C LYS A 31 -13.34 1.02 -18.61
N GLN A 32 -14.48 1.04 -17.94
CA GLN A 32 -14.57 0.65 -16.55
C GLN A 32 -14.17 -0.82 -16.36
N GLU A 33 -14.70 -1.73 -17.17
CA GLU A 33 -14.36 -3.15 -17.11
C GLU A 33 -12.87 -3.41 -17.38
N ALA A 34 -12.31 -2.74 -18.39
CA ALA A 34 -10.88 -2.86 -18.69
C ALA A 34 -9.98 -2.30 -17.59
N TRP A 35 -10.44 -1.26 -16.89
CA TRP A 35 -9.77 -0.69 -15.73
C TRP A 35 -9.80 -1.65 -14.53
N GLU A 36 -10.96 -2.24 -14.24
CA GLU A 36 -11.11 -3.18 -13.12
C GLU A 36 -10.21 -4.39 -13.23
N GLN A 37 -9.89 -4.84 -14.46
CA GLN A 37 -8.96 -5.95 -14.69
C GLN A 37 -7.49 -5.61 -14.38
N LYS A 38 -7.08 -4.34 -14.46
CA LYS A 38 -5.68 -3.91 -14.32
C LYS A 38 -5.54 -2.68 -13.40
N ASN A 39 -6.30 -2.65 -12.33
CA ASN A 39 -6.30 -1.51 -11.43
C ASN A 39 -5.03 -1.48 -10.56
N PRO A 40 -4.19 -0.43 -10.65
CA PRO A 40 -3.00 -0.30 -9.81
C PRO A 40 -3.30 -0.22 -8.30
N ILE A 41 -4.53 0.09 -7.90
CA ILE A 41 -4.96 0.10 -6.50
C ILE A 41 -4.82 -1.30 -5.89
N ASP A 42 -5.12 -2.36 -6.65
CA ASP A 42 -5.07 -3.75 -6.20
C ASP A 42 -3.63 -4.26 -5.90
N LEU A 43 -2.62 -3.44 -6.21
CA LEU A 43 -1.23 -3.74 -5.83
C LEU A 43 -0.99 -3.60 -4.32
N LEU A 44 -1.61 -2.61 -3.69
CA LEU A 44 -1.41 -2.27 -2.28
C LEU A 44 -2.67 -2.51 -1.42
N PHE A 45 -3.85 -2.44 -2.02
CA PHE A 45 -5.11 -2.45 -1.30
C PHE A 45 -5.98 -3.65 -1.71
N LYS A 46 -6.68 -4.22 -0.74
CA LYS A 46 -7.79 -5.11 -0.98
C LYS A 46 -9.04 -4.28 -1.34
N ARG A 47 -9.93 -4.80 -2.17
CA ARG A 47 -11.24 -4.19 -2.39
C ARG A 47 -12.24 -4.66 -1.36
N GLY A 48 -12.94 -3.72 -0.74
CA GLY A 48 -14.01 -3.95 0.22
C GLY A 48 -15.26 -3.15 -0.12
N THR A 49 -16.36 -3.50 0.50
CA THR A 49 -17.64 -2.80 0.36
C THR A 49 -18.13 -2.34 1.73
N LEU A 50 -18.70 -1.14 1.80
CA LEU A 50 -19.34 -0.61 2.99
C LEU A 50 -20.86 -0.61 2.82
N SER A 51 -21.59 -1.14 3.79
CA SER A 51 -23.05 -1.15 3.82
C SER A 51 -23.62 0.18 4.29
N SER A 52 -22.93 0.86 5.21
CA SER A 52 -23.35 2.14 5.80
C SER A 52 -22.37 3.27 5.52
N PHE A 53 -22.73 4.50 5.89
CA PHE A 53 -21.84 5.66 5.80
C PHE A 53 -20.60 5.48 6.67
N GLN A 54 -20.76 4.84 7.80
CA GLN A 54 -19.75 4.65 8.80
C GLN A 54 -19.90 3.26 9.40
N GLU A 55 -18.82 2.48 9.43
CA GLU A 55 -18.77 1.15 10.03
C GLU A 55 -17.58 1.08 10.99
N THR A 56 -17.77 0.50 12.16
CA THR A 56 -16.70 0.29 13.13
C THR A 56 -16.19 -1.12 13.00
N TYR A 57 -14.91 -1.24 12.67
CA TYR A 57 -14.20 -2.52 12.68
C TYR A 57 -13.37 -2.61 13.95
N THR A 58 -13.54 -3.69 14.66
CA THR A 58 -12.80 -3.97 15.90
C THR A 58 -11.93 -5.21 15.67
N SER A 59 -10.64 -5.10 15.96
CA SER A 59 -9.75 -6.25 15.91
C SER A 59 -10.09 -7.21 17.06
N SER A 60 -10.02 -8.51 16.80
CA SER A 60 -10.12 -9.52 17.84
C SER A 60 -8.73 -9.81 18.39
N ILE A 61 -8.63 -9.80 19.73
CA ILE A 61 -7.45 -10.32 20.41
C ILE A 61 -7.51 -11.84 20.39
N GLY A 62 -7.57 -12.54 19.35
CA GLY A 62 -7.58 -13.98 19.19
C GLY A 62 -7.72 -14.84 20.48
N PHE A 63 -7.73 -16.12 20.32
CA PHE A 63 -7.74 -17.03 21.47
C PHE A 63 -6.32 -17.20 22.02
N GLN A 64 -6.13 -17.12 23.34
CA GLN A 64 -4.85 -17.44 23.95
C GLN A 64 -4.53 -18.94 23.79
N HIS A 65 -5.54 -19.79 23.91
CA HIS A 65 -5.53 -21.22 23.63
C HIS A 65 -6.83 -21.59 22.94
N ALA A 66 -6.78 -22.45 21.93
CA ALA A 66 -7.96 -22.96 21.23
C ALA A 66 -8.35 -24.36 21.68
N PHE A 67 -7.46 -25.06 22.40
CA PHE A 67 -7.70 -26.39 22.94
C PHE A 67 -6.95 -26.58 24.25
N ALA A 68 -7.46 -27.46 25.09
CA ALA A 68 -6.78 -27.96 26.26
C ALA A 68 -6.95 -29.47 26.33
N GLU A 69 -5.98 -30.16 26.91
CA GLU A 69 -6.10 -31.57 27.19
C GLU A 69 -7.21 -31.80 28.24
N THR A 70 -8.17 -32.65 27.93
CA THR A 70 -9.28 -32.98 28.81
C THR A 70 -9.38 -34.50 28.93
N SER A 71 -9.86 -34.99 30.10
CA SER A 71 -10.18 -36.40 30.26
C SER A 71 -11.46 -36.75 29.50
N ASP A 72 -11.64 -38.04 29.17
CA ASP A 72 -12.71 -38.55 28.28
C ASP A 72 -14.15 -38.15 28.68
N TYR A 73 -14.36 -37.75 29.93
CA TYR A 73 -15.68 -37.34 30.43
C TYR A 73 -15.73 -35.87 30.92
N ALA A 74 -14.70 -35.06 30.66
CA ALA A 74 -14.69 -33.66 31.05
C ALA A 74 -15.48 -32.78 30.09
N VAL A 75 -16.10 -31.75 30.63
CA VAL A 75 -16.75 -30.72 29.81
C VAL A 75 -15.68 -29.96 29.04
N ALA A 76 -15.90 -29.76 27.76
CA ALA A 76 -14.98 -29.00 26.91
C ALA A 76 -14.79 -27.57 27.45
N PRO A 77 -13.55 -27.10 27.64
CA PRO A 77 -13.31 -25.74 28.09
C PRO A 77 -13.77 -24.71 27.04
N ILE A 78 -14.42 -23.65 27.50
CA ILE A 78 -14.85 -22.54 26.66
C ILE A 78 -13.81 -21.43 26.80
N PHE A 79 -13.23 -21.02 25.68
CA PHE A 79 -12.28 -19.91 25.61
C PHE A 79 -12.97 -18.67 25.03
N ASN A 80 -12.75 -17.52 25.66
CA ASN A 80 -13.31 -16.25 25.22
C ASN A 80 -12.28 -15.44 24.42
N THR A 81 -12.77 -14.68 23.46
CA THR A 81 -12.01 -13.65 22.77
C THR A 81 -12.32 -12.28 23.36
N HIS A 82 -11.38 -11.37 23.28
CA HIS A 82 -11.57 -9.98 23.70
C HIS A 82 -11.45 -9.06 22.48
N GLU A 83 -12.14 -7.92 22.56
CA GLU A 83 -11.99 -6.87 21.56
C GLU A 83 -10.64 -6.17 21.73
N GLY A 84 -10.02 -5.84 20.62
CA GLY A 84 -8.74 -5.14 20.55
C GLY A 84 -8.89 -3.69 20.08
N PHE A 85 -8.03 -3.29 19.14
CA PHE A 85 -8.09 -1.96 18.55
C PHE A 85 -9.32 -1.81 17.66
N SER A 86 -9.96 -0.65 17.70
CA SER A 86 -11.08 -0.32 16.84
C SER A 86 -10.71 0.78 15.83
N LYS A 87 -11.30 0.69 14.66
CA LYS A 87 -11.18 1.68 13.59
C LYS A 87 -12.54 1.95 12.98
N VAL A 88 -12.87 3.23 12.84
CA VAL A 88 -14.07 3.64 12.14
C VAL A 88 -13.76 3.82 10.66
N TYR A 89 -14.43 3.04 9.82
CA TYR A 89 -14.38 3.18 8.36
C TYR A 89 -15.45 4.16 7.92
N THR A 90 -15.08 5.11 7.09
CA THR A 90 -15.98 6.10 6.54
C THR A 90 -15.96 6.05 5.01
N SER A 91 -17.00 6.56 4.37
CA SER A 91 -17.03 6.71 2.92
C SER A 91 -17.13 8.19 2.53
N ARG A 92 -16.30 8.62 1.60
CA ARG A 92 -16.32 9.98 1.03
C ARG A 92 -17.07 9.98 -0.29
N THR A 93 -17.66 11.10 -0.64
CA THR A 93 -18.37 11.26 -1.90
C THR A 93 -17.52 12.05 -2.88
N PHE A 94 -17.29 11.46 -4.05
CA PHE A 94 -16.60 12.08 -5.17
C PHE A 94 -17.58 12.30 -6.30
N GLN A 95 -17.56 13.48 -6.88
CA GLN A 95 -18.44 13.88 -7.95
C GLN A 95 -17.67 14.69 -8.97
N GLY A 96 -18.01 14.53 -10.23
CA GLY A 96 -17.43 15.28 -11.32
C GLY A 96 -18.22 15.05 -12.58
N GLY A 97 -18.04 15.89 -13.59
CA GLY A 97 -18.80 15.72 -14.82
C GLY A 97 -18.22 16.52 -15.95
N PHE A 98 -18.76 16.30 -17.13
CA PHE A 98 -18.46 17.09 -18.32
C PHE A 98 -19.74 17.38 -19.10
N ILE A 99 -19.71 18.45 -19.86
CA ILE A 99 -20.84 18.87 -20.69
C ILE A 99 -20.40 18.83 -22.16
N ILE A 100 -21.24 18.25 -23.00
CA ILE A 100 -21.14 18.32 -24.45
C ILE A 100 -22.12 19.37 -24.88
N THR A 101 -21.61 20.51 -25.35
CA THR A 101 -22.44 21.64 -25.77
C THR A 101 -23.17 21.34 -27.07
N GLN A 102 -24.32 21.99 -27.27
CA GLN A 102 -25.10 21.83 -28.49
C GLN A 102 -24.32 22.20 -29.74
N GLN A 103 -23.46 23.20 -29.66
CA GLN A 103 -22.58 23.61 -30.79
C GLN A 103 -21.67 22.47 -31.27
N VAL A 104 -21.03 21.74 -30.33
CA VAL A 104 -20.18 20.59 -30.64
C VAL A 104 -20.97 19.47 -31.30
N LEU A 105 -22.26 19.31 -30.93
CA LEU A 105 -23.15 18.34 -31.52
C LEU A 105 -23.60 18.77 -32.92
N GLU A 106 -23.93 20.04 -33.11
CA GLU A 106 -24.34 20.63 -34.41
C GLU A 106 -23.21 20.60 -35.43
N ASP A 107 -21.97 20.82 -35.01
CA ASP A 107 -20.76 20.74 -35.83
C ASP A 107 -20.35 19.30 -36.19
N GLN A 108 -21.14 18.30 -35.81
CA GLN A 108 -20.90 16.88 -36.02
C GLN A 108 -19.53 16.37 -35.52
N ALA A 109 -19.00 16.99 -34.48
CA ALA A 109 -17.69 16.67 -33.90
C ALA A 109 -17.75 15.37 -33.05
N TYR A 110 -18.28 14.29 -33.62
CA TYR A 110 -18.48 13.00 -32.93
C TYR A 110 -17.19 12.44 -32.32
N ASN A 111 -16.04 12.58 -33.01
CA ASN A 111 -14.76 12.16 -32.50
C ASN A 111 -14.35 12.97 -31.26
N THR A 112 -14.67 14.26 -31.21
CA THR A 112 -14.41 15.12 -30.06
C THR A 112 -15.23 14.67 -28.86
N VAL A 113 -16.50 14.37 -29.05
CA VAL A 113 -17.40 13.85 -28.00
C VAL A 113 -16.90 12.53 -27.42
N LYS A 114 -16.54 11.60 -28.28
CA LYS A 114 -15.98 10.30 -27.89
C LYS A 114 -14.66 10.45 -27.15
N ASN A 115 -13.78 11.32 -27.63
CA ASN A 115 -12.49 11.58 -27.00
C ASN A 115 -12.65 12.23 -25.63
N THR A 116 -13.55 13.20 -25.48
CA THR A 116 -13.83 13.87 -24.20
C THR A 116 -14.33 12.87 -23.16
N ALA A 117 -15.30 12.05 -23.50
CA ALA A 117 -15.82 11.01 -22.60
C ALA A 117 -14.71 10.00 -22.22
N SER A 118 -13.90 9.60 -23.20
CA SER A 118 -12.78 8.69 -22.99
C SER A 118 -11.71 9.28 -22.07
N GLN A 119 -11.36 10.55 -22.24
CA GLN A 119 -10.38 11.27 -21.41
C GLN A 119 -10.91 11.47 -19.99
N PHE A 120 -12.19 11.79 -19.84
CA PHE A 120 -12.83 11.92 -18.53
C PHE A 120 -12.68 10.64 -17.70
N MET A 121 -13.03 9.48 -18.26
CA MET A 121 -12.89 8.20 -17.54
C MET A 121 -11.44 7.88 -17.22
N THR A 122 -10.53 8.13 -18.15
CA THR A 122 -9.10 7.91 -17.89
C THR A 122 -8.60 8.79 -16.75
N ARG A 123 -9.05 10.05 -16.70
CA ARG A 123 -8.68 10.96 -15.61
C ARG A 123 -9.33 10.57 -14.29
N TRP A 124 -10.61 10.20 -14.30
CA TRP A 124 -11.33 9.70 -13.13
C TRP A 124 -10.59 8.54 -12.45
N HIS A 125 -10.21 7.53 -13.25
CA HIS A 125 -9.43 6.41 -12.76
C HIS A 125 -8.04 6.82 -12.26
N GLY A 126 -7.39 7.73 -12.98
CA GLY A 126 -6.10 8.29 -12.56
C GLY A 126 -6.20 8.98 -11.18
N ASP A 127 -7.24 9.78 -10.98
CA ASP A 127 -7.49 10.48 -9.72
C ASP A 127 -7.81 9.51 -8.57
N GLN A 128 -8.51 8.39 -8.84
CA GLN A 128 -8.71 7.34 -7.84
C GLN A 128 -7.39 6.73 -7.37
N VAL A 129 -6.51 6.37 -8.31
CA VAL A 129 -5.20 5.80 -7.97
C VAL A 129 -4.35 6.82 -7.24
N GLU A 130 -4.32 8.05 -7.72
CA GLU A 130 -3.58 9.13 -7.08
C GLU A 130 -4.07 9.36 -5.64
N TYR A 131 -5.39 9.33 -5.41
CA TYR A 131 -5.98 9.40 -4.08
C TYR A 131 -5.52 8.25 -3.20
N ALA A 132 -5.62 7.01 -3.68
CA ALA A 132 -5.23 5.82 -2.93
C ALA A 132 -3.73 5.84 -2.58
N MET A 133 -2.87 6.21 -3.52
CA MET A 133 -1.43 6.28 -3.29
C MET A 133 -1.05 7.43 -2.33
N LYS A 134 -1.72 8.58 -2.41
CA LYS A 134 -1.54 9.66 -1.42
C LYS A 134 -2.04 9.26 -0.04
N ALA A 135 -3.14 8.50 0.03
CA ALA A 135 -3.62 7.97 1.30
C ALA A 135 -2.58 7.06 1.96
N ILE A 136 -1.91 6.16 1.23
CA ILE A 136 -0.86 5.31 1.79
C ILE A 136 0.31 6.14 2.34
N ALA A 137 0.68 7.23 1.68
CA ALA A 137 1.71 8.15 2.16
C ALA A 137 1.33 8.84 3.47
N SER A 138 0.04 9.03 3.76
CA SER A 138 -0.44 9.58 5.04
C SER A 138 -0.22 8.62 6.22
N GLY A 139 0.01 7.34 5.94
CA GLY A 139 0.29 6.32 6.94
C GLY A 139 1.58 6.54 7.75
N PHE A 140 2.39 7.55 7.41
CA PHE A 140 3.57 7.97 8.18
C PHE A 140 3.28 9.09 9.20
N GLY A 141 2.02 9.29 9.59
CA GLY A 141 1.62 10.29 10.58
C GLY A 141 1.35 11.68 10.02
N LYS A 142 1.53 11.90 8.73
CA LYS A 142 1.10 13.14 8.06
C LYS A 142 -0.29 12.96 7.42
N PRO A 143 -1.20 13.94 7.52
CA PRO A 143 -2.48 13.86 6.84
C PRO A 143 -2.31 13.82 5.32
N ALA A 144 -3.17 13.08 4.64
CA ALA A 144 -3.20 13.08 3.18
C ALA A 144 -3.60 14.47 2.66
N THR A 145 -2.81 15.04 1.75
CA THR A 145 -3.04 16.37 1.18
C THR A 145 -3.93 16.33 -0.06
N PHE A 146 -4.82 15.36 -0.18
CA PHE A 146 -5.75 15.33 -1.29
C PHE A 146 -7.02 16.11 -0.95
N GLY A 147 -7.13 17.30 -1.53
CA GLY A 147 -8.37 18.03 -1.77
C GLY A 147 -9.04 18.70 -0.57
N ASP A 148 -8.74 18.37 0.66
CA ASP A 148 -9.41 19.02 1.78
C ASP A 148 -8.64 18.98 3.10
N ALA A 149 -8.07 20.13 3.46
CA ALA A 149 -7.50 20.36 4.78
C ALA A 149 -8.59 20.52 5.87
N SER A 150 -9.87 20.51 5.49
CA SER A 150 -10.99 20.85 6.37
C SER A 150 -11.44 19.69 7.25
N ASN A 151 -11.04 18.46 6.97
CA ASN A 151 -11.46 17.28 7.72
C ASN A 151 -10.56 16.92 8.91
N GLY A 152 -10.17 17.92 9.69
CA GLY A 152 -9.65 17.69 11.05
C GLY A 152 -8.28 17.06 11.19
N GLY A 153 -7.49 16.90 10.13
CA GLY A 153 -6.06 16.51 10.22
C GLY A 153 -5.78 15.09 10.65
N GLU A 154 -6.79 14.23 10.87
CA GLU A 154 -6.59 12.81 11.17
C GLU A 154 -6.51 12.02 9.87
N SER A 155 -5.35 11.37 9.65
CA SER A 155 -5.21 10.41 8.57
C SER A 155 -6.13 9.21 8.80
N ASN A 156 -6.89 8.80 7.77
CA ASN A 156 -7.68 7.56 7.81
C ASN A 156 -6.81 6.31 8.02
N LEU A 157 -5.50 6.42 7.80
CA LEU A 157 -4.55 5.33 7.99
C LEU A 157 -3.89 5.32 9.38
N LEU A 158 -4.38 6.12 10.32
CA LEU A 158 -4.04 5.97 11.74
C LEU A 158 -4.89 4.87 12.36
N LEU A 159 -4.23 3.99 13.10
CA LEU A 159 -4.93 2.98 13.88
C LEU A 159 -5.41 3.58 15.20
N THR A 160 -6.62 3.24 15.60
CA THR A 160 -7.18 3.67 16.88
C THR A 160 -7.17 2.52 17.87
N SER A 161 -6.93 2.81 19.15
CA SER A 161 -6.99 1.81 20.21
C SER A 161 -8.37 1.82 20.88
N ALA A 162 -8.82 0.67 21.34
CA ALA A 162 -9.96 0.60 22.27
C ALA A 162 -9.58 1.21 23.63
N ASP A 163 -10.51 1.94 24.24
CA ASP A 163 -10.23 2.69 25.47
C ASP A 163 -9.95 1.77 26.68
N THR A 164 -10.55 0.59 26.70
CA THR A 164 -10.35 -0.40 27.77
C THR A 164 -10.40 -1.82 27.24
N VAL A 165 -9.46 -2.64 27.65
CA VAL A 165 -9.49 -4.08 27.42
C VAL A 165 -9.33 -4.77 28.77
N ASP A 166 -10.21 -5.70 29.07
CA ASP A 166 -10.16 -6.51 30.29
C ASP A 166 -10.05 -5.68 31.57
N GLY A 167 -10.75 -4.52 31.60
CA GLY A 167 -10.76 -3.58 32.73
C GLY A 167 -9.48 -2.77 32.92
N SER A 168 -8.54 -2.84 32.00
CA SER A 168 -7.34 -2.01 32.01
C SER A 168 -7.52 -0.82 31.05
N THR A 169 -7.24 0.40 31.54
CA THR A 169 -7.21 1.58 30.70
C THR A 169 -6.03 1.45 29.73
N MET A 170 -6.31 1.47 28.44
CA MET A 170 -5.27 1.57 27.43
C MET A 170 -4.88 3.02 27.27
N ASN A 171 -3.58 3.29 27.23
CA ASN A 171 -3.11 4.57 26.75
C ASN A 171 -3.50 4.65 25.26
N ALA A 172 -4.41 5.55 24.93
CA ALA A 172 -4.91 5.76 23.58
C ALA A 172 -3.80 6.36 22.71
N VAL A 173 -2.88 5.54 22.24
CA VAL A 173 -1.87 5.95 21.27
C VAL A 173 -2.43 5.66 19.89
N LYS A 174 -2.71 6.71 19.14
CA LYS A 174 -3.01 6.60 17.71
C LYS A 174 -1.72 6.26 16.98
N ASN A 175 -1.57 4.99 16.64
CA ASN A 175 -0.41 4.54 15.87
C ASN A 175 -0.63 4.80 14.38
N PRO A 176 0.31 5.45 13.67
CA PRO A 176 0.27 5.53 12.21
C PRO A 176 0.43 4.12 11.62
N LEU A 177 0.02 3.97 10.36
CA LEU A 177 0.17 2.69 9.67
C LEU A 177 1.63 2.22 9.63
N PHE A 178 2.56 3.13 9.38
CA PHE A 178 3.99 2.84 9.30
C PHE A 178 4.76 3.41 10.48
N THR A 179 5.31 2.54 11.31
CA THR A 179 6.10 2.90 12.49
C THR A 179 7.07 1.77 12.86
N ASN A 180 8.07 2.10 13.66
CA ASN A 180 8.94 1.10 14.31
C ASN A 180 8.40 0.63 15.66
N GLY A 181 7.20 1.05 16.06
CA GLY A 181 6.71 0.84 17.41
C GLY A 181 5.21 0.60 17.48
N HIS A 182 4.67 -0.37 16.73
CA HIS A 182 3.30 -0.81 16.93
C HIS A 182 3.16 -1.43 18.32
N THR A 183 2.23 -0.90 19.09
CA THR A 183 1.89 -1.41 20.42
C THR A 183 0.91 -2.58 20.30
N ILE A 184 1.06 -3.55 21.17
CA ILE A 184 0.05 -4.57 21.42
C ILE A 184 -1.04 -4.03 22.37
N VAL A 185 -2.19 -4.68 22.39
CA VAL A 185 -3.26 -4.35 23.33
C VAL A 185 -2.79 -4.59 24.75
N LYS A 186 -2.90 -3.58 25.62
CA LYS A 186 -2.55 -3.69 27.03
C LYS A 186 -3.57 -4.56 27.77
N ARG A 187 -3.10 -5.60 28.45
CA ARG A 187 -3.91 -6.48 29.25
C ARG A 187 -3.77 -6.16 30.75
N LYS A 188 -4.72 -6.67 31.51
CA LYS A 188 -4.68 -6.60 32.99
C LYS A 188 -3.35 -7.18 33.50
N GLY A 189 -2.65 -6.40 34.33
CA GLY A 189 -1.36 -6.77 34.90
C GLY A 189 -0.12 -6.45 34.05
N MET A 190 -0.28 -6.00 32.80
CA MET A 190 0.86 -5.52 31.97
C MET A 190 1.24 -4.09 32.34
N THR A 191 2.54 -3.86 32.45
CA THR A 191 3.12 -2.52 32.62
C THR A 191 3.39 -1.89 31.25
N ASN A 192 3.65 -0.57 31.21
CA ASN A 192 4.08 0.08 29.99
C ASN A 192 5.43 -0.48 29.50
N ALA A 193 6.31 -0.90 30.40
CA ALA A 193 7.57 -1.55 30.06
C ALA A 193 7.36 -2.88 29.30
N ASP A 194 6.36 -3.67 29.71
CA ASP A 194 6.02 -4.92 29.02
C ASP A 194 5.53 -4.67 27.59
N ILE A 195 4.75 -3.59 27.39
CA ILE A 195 4.28 -3.19 26.07
C ILE A 195 5.46 -2.74 25.20
N ILE A 196 6.35 -1.90 25.75
CA ILE A 196 7.53 -1.39 25.04
C ILE A 196 8.46 -2.53 24.64
N ALA A 197 8.62 -3.56 25.48
CA ALA A 197 9.44 -4.73 25.17
C ALA A 197 8.89 -5.58 24.01
N LYS A 198 7.60 -5.41 23.67
CA LYS A 198 6.91 -6.16 22.62
C LYS A 198 6.54 -5.31 21.40
N LEU A 199 7.13 -4.13 21.25
CA LEU A 199 6.91 -3.29 20.09
C LEU A 199 7.37 -4.00 18.81
N GLN A 200 6.58 -3.86 17.74
CA GLN A 200 6.86 -4.44 16.44
C GLN A 200 6.94 -3.33 15.38
N ALA A 201 7.82 -3.50 14.42
CA ALA A 201 8.04 -2.53 13.35
C ALA A 201 7.49 -3.05 12.02
N ASN A 202 6.88 -2.17 11.22
CA ASN A 202 6.59 -2.41 9.83
C ASN A 202 7.16 -1.31 8.92
N ALA A 203 7.93 -0.41 9.48
CA ALA A 203 8.66 0.61 8.74
C ALA A 203 10.17 0.47 9.03
N PHE A 204 10.91 0.22 7.97
CA PHE A 204 12.33 -0.11 8.01
C PHE A 204 13.14 0.90 7.24
N TYR A 205 14.42 1.10 7.62
CA TYR A 205 15.33 1.85 6.79
C TYR A 205 16.66 1.13 6.61
N VAL A 206 17.24 1.34 5.44
CA VAL A 206 18.58 0.93 5.10
C VAL A 206 19.38 2.16 4.74
N LYS A 207 20.54 2.33 5.37
CA LYS A 207 21.41 3.46 5.06
C LYS A 207 22.02 3.29 3.67
N ASP A 208 21.87 4.30 2.82
CA ASP A 208 22.56 4.36 1.54
C ASP A 208 23.95 4.98 1.69
N GLY A 209 24.91 4.59 0.83
CA GLY A 209 26.25 5.19 0.76
C GLY A 209 27.19 4.92 1.93
N SER A 210 26.88 4.00 2.86
CA SER A 210 27.78 3.61 3.96
C SER A 210 28.49 2.28 3.70
N VAL A 211 29.58 2.03 4.41
CA VAL A 211 30.32 0.75 4.33
C VAL A 211 29.42 -0.45 4.62
N ASN A 212 28.44 -0.29 5.51
CA ASN A 212 27.45 -1.31 5.88
C ASN A 212 26.06 -1.05 5.29
N GLY A 213 25.92 -0.16 4.30
CA GLY A 213 24.66 0.19 3.65
C GLY A 213 24.57 -0.28 2.21
N LEU A 214 23.45 0.08 1.59
CA LEU A 214 23.25 -0.06 0.15
C LEU A 214 23.92 1.12 -0.55
N ASN A 215 24.90 0.88 -1.39
CA ASN A 215 25.45 1.93 -2.24
C ASN A 215 24.72 1.94 -3.59
N LEU A 216 23.52 2.55 -3.63
CA LEU A 216 22.71 2.58 -4.85
C LEU A 216 23.37 3.37 -6.00
N ASP A 217 24.24 4.32 -5.72
CA ASP A 217 24.95 5.13 -6.73
C ASP A 217 26.24 4.49 -7.20
N GLY A 218 26.76 3.55 -6.44
CA GLY A 218 28.04 2.94 -6.70
C GLY A 218 28.01 1.89 -7.80
N SER A 219 29.21 1.62 -8.32
CA SER A 219 29.51 0.42 -9.11
C SER A 219 29.70 -0.81 -8.21
N ASP A 220 29.12 -0.80 -7.01
CA ASP A 220 29.27 -1.91 -6.07
C ASP A 220 28.51 -3.12 -6.60
N VAL A 221 29.24 -4.12 -7.04
CA VAL A 221 28.71 -5.38 -7.59
C VAL A 221 27.89 -6.12 -6.53
N GLY A 222 28.10 -5.82 -5.25
CA GLY A 222 27.38 -6.41 -4.13
C GLY A 222 26.03 -5.78 -3.80
N VAL A 223 25.62 -4.69 -4.45
CA VAL A 223 24.37 -3.97 -4.12
C VAL A 223 23.13 -4.86 -4.26
N VAL A 224 23.08 -5.66 -5.33
CA VAL A 224 21.94 -6.56 -5.58
C VAL A 224 21.84 -7.63 -4.49
N ALA A 225 22.97 -8.20 -4.08
CA ALA A 225 23.01 -9.20 -3.00
C ALA A 225 22.64 -8.59 -1.65
N LYS A 226 23.13 -7.40 -1.34
CA LYS A 226 22.77 -6.65 -0.13
C LYS A 226 21.28 -6.31 -0.11
N LEU A 227 20.71 -5.92 -1.25
CA LEU A 227 19.29 -5.65 -1.38
C LEU A 227 18.45 -6.93 -1.20
N GLY A 228 18.89 -8.05 -1.78
CA GLY A 228 18.28 -9.36 -1.57
C GLY A 228 18.27 -9.76 -0.09
N ASP A 229 19.39 -9.55 0.61
CA ASP A 229 19.48 -9.82 2.04
C ASP A 229 18.53 -8.94 2.86
N VAL A 230 18.43 -7.65 2.55
CA VAL A 230 17.49 -6.72 3.20
C VAL A 230 16.03 -7.18 2.99
N ILE A 231 15.66 -7.52 1.76
CA ILE A 231 14.32 -8.03 1.44
C ILE A 231 14.03 -9.29 2.27
N ASN A 232 14.99 -10.21 2.30
CA ASN A 232 14.85 -11.46 3.07
C ASN A 232 14.68 -11.20 4.57
N GLN A 233 15.46 -10.26 5.15
CA GLN A 233 15.34 -9.88 6.56
C GLN A 233 13.96 -9.29 6.86
N VAL A 234 13.46 -8.36 6.02
CA VAL A 234 12.12 -7.77 6.21
C VAL A 234 11.03 -8.82 6.11
N ILE A 235 11.07 -9.69 5.10
CA ILE A 235 10.09 -10.77 4.94
C ILE A 235 10.12 -11.69 6.16
N THR A 236 11.29 -12.10 6.61
CA THR A 236 11.45 -12.94 7.80
C THR A 236 10.93 -12.24 9.06
N TYR A 237 11.14 -10.92 9.17
CA TYR A 237 10.57 -10.14 10.27
C TYR A 237 9.04 -10.11 10.23
N MET A 238 8.44 -9.92 9.04
CA MET A 238 6.98 -9.98 8.85
C MET A 238 6.41 -11.36 9.21
N GLU A 239 7.06 -12.45 8.81
CA GLU A 239 6.65 -13.82 9.12
C GLU A 239 6.67 -14.11 10.64
N ASN A 240 7.50 -13.38 11.38
CA ASN A 240 7.63 -13.47 12.83
C ASN A 240 6.76 -12.48 13.61
N TYR A 241 5.88 -11.72 12.94
CA TYR A 241 4.94 -10.87 13.65
C TYR A 241 4.07 -11.67 14.62
N LYS A 242 3.85 -11.06 15.76
CA LYS A 242 3.01 -11.63 16.80
C LYS A 242 1.68 -10.88 16.90
N ASP A 243 0.66 -11.61 17.25
CA ASP A 243 -0.63 -11.07 17.62
C ASP A 243 -0.60 -10.44 19.03
N ASP A 244 -1.74 -9.94 19.46
CA ASP A 244 -1.87 -9.37 20.81
C ASP A 244 -1.80 -10.43 21.93
N ASN A 245 -1.79 -11.73 21.60
CA ASN A 245 -1.60 -12.87 22.51
C ASN A 245 -0.16 -13.39 22.58
N ASP A 246 0.79 -12.71 21.90
CA ASP A 246 2.19 -13.15 21.78
C ASP A 246 2.32 -14.45 20.99
N LYS A 247 1.34 -14.76 20.13
CA LYS A 247 1.36 -15.87 19.17
C LYS A 247 1.72 -15.35 17.78
N TYR A 248 2.21 -16.21 16.92
CA TYR A 248 2.50 -15.82 15.54
C TYR A 248 1.21 -15.37 14.83
N ALA A 249 1.27 -14.22 14.19
CA ALA A 249 0.12 -13.61 13.52
C ALA A 249 -0.27 -14.29 12.20
N GLY A 250 0.55 -15.23 11.70
CA GLY A 250 0.23 -15.98 10.48
C GLY A 250 0.51 -15.23 9.17
N VAL A 251 1.40 -14.24 9.16
CA VAL A 251 1.79 -13.51 7.94
C VAL A 251 2.73 -14.37 7.09
N GLN A 252 2.21 -15.45 6.52
CA GLN A 252 2.97 -16.48 5.79
C GLN A 252 2.59 -16.59 4.31
N GLY A 253 1.75 -15.70 3.80
CA GLY A 253 1.36 -15.65 2.39
C GLY A 253 2.52 -15.28 1.46
N ALA A 254 2.31 -15.48 0.15
CA ALA A 254 3.24 -15.01 -0.87
C ALA A 254 3.36 -13.48 -0.82
N LYS A 255 4.59 -12.98 -0.76
CA LYS A 255 4.83 -11.54 -0.67
C LYS A 255 4.86 -10.89 -2.05
N ARG A 256 4.45 -9.63 -2.08
CA ARG A 256 4.52 -8.75 -3.26
C ARG A 256 5.31 -7.51 -2.88
N ILE A 257 6.29 -7.15 -3.72
CA ILE A 257 6.99 -5.87 -3.60
C ILE A 257 6.36 -4.90 -4.58
N VAL A 258 5.98 -3.72 -4.08
CA VAL A 258 5.44 -2.65 -4.91
C VAL A 258 6.39 -1.45 -4.83
N ALA A 259 6.98 -1.11 -5.97
CA ALA A 259 8.02 -0.09 -6.09
C ALA A 259 7.63 1.03 -7.06
N PRO A 260 8.22 2.22 -6.95
CA PRO A 260 8.07 3.26 -7.94
C PRO A 260 8.67 2.82 -9.28
N ASN A 261 8.10 3.30 -10.38
CA ASN A 261 8.64 3.06 -11.72
C ASN A 261 9.95 3.85 -11.91
N ASP A 262 11.04 3.27 -11.44
CA ASP A 262 12.41 3.72 -11.60
C ASP A 262 13.24 2.57 -12.15
N ALA A 263 13.78 2.74 -13.36
CA ALA A 263 14.49 1.67 -14.07
C ALA A 263 15.65 1.07 -13.27
N ARG A 264 16.34 1.90 -12.47
CA ARG A 264 17.47 1.46 -11.67
C ARG A 264 17.04 0.62 -10.47
N LEU A 265 16.12 1.14 -9.65
CA LEU A 265 15.61 0.41 -8.49
C LEU A 265 14.87 -0.86 -8.93
N GLN A 266 14.08 -0.77 -10.00
CA GLN A 266 13.38 -1.92 -10.58
C GLN A 266 14.36 -3.01 -11.04
N GLY A 267 15.42 -2.62 -11.76
CA GLY A 267 16.45 -3.57 -12.22
C GLY A 267 17.16 -4.26 -11.07
N MET A 268 17.50 -3.53 -10.00
CA MET A 268 18.14 -4.09 -8.82
C MET A 268 17.19 -5.02 -8.03
N LEU A 269 15.91 -4.64 -7.87
CA LEU A 269 14.91 -5.45 -7.19
C LEU A 269 14.60 -6.74 -7.97
N SER A 270 14.44 -6.64 -9.31
CA SER A 270 14.25 -7.81 -10.16
C SER A 270 15.45 -8.75 -10.08
N ALA A 271 16.66 -8.23 -10.20
CA ALA A 271 17.86 -9.05 -10.06
C ALA A 271 17.99 -9.69 -8.67
N ALA A 272 17.61 -8.97 -7.60
CA ALA A 272 17.63 -9.50 -6.25
C ALA A 272 16.61 -10.64 -6.04
N LEU A 273 15.50 -10.66 -6.79
CA LEU A 273 14.45 -11.68 -6.64
C LEU A 273 14.60 -12.85 -7.62
N ASP A 274 15.15 -12.61 -8.81
CA ASP A 274 15.17 -13.59 -9.90
C ASP A 274 16.49 -14.35 -10.03
N LEU A 275 17.60 -13.82 -9.49
CA LEU A 275 18.88 -14.52 -9.52
C LEU A 275 18.93 -15.59 -8.43
N PRO A 276 19.17 -16.86 -8.77
CA PRO A 276 19.21 -17.95 -7.78
C PRO A 276 20.47 -17.92 -6.91
N ALA A 277 21.56 -17.39 -7.44
CA ALA A 277 22.84 -17.28 -6.73
C ALA A 277 23.64 -16.08 -7.24
N PHE A 278 24.54 -15.61 -6.40
CA PHE A 278 25.46 -14.49 -6.68
C PHE A 278 26.89 -15.01 -6.90
N ASP A 279 27.04 -16.14 -7.56
CA ASP A 279 28.32 -16.87 -7.71
C ASP A 279 29.39 -16.01 -8.40
N ASN A 280 29.02 -15.17 -9.35
CA ASN A 280 29.94 -14.25 -10.03
C ASN A 280 30.56 -13.20 -9.09
N ILE A 281 30.02 -13.04 -7.89
CA ILE A 281 30.46 -12.09 -6.88
C ILE A 281 31.02 -12.80 -5.65
N GLY A 282 31.00 -14.15 -5.63
CA GLY A 282 31.47 -14.96 -4.52
C GLY A 282 30.56 -14.93 -3.29
N MET A 283 29.30 -14.52 -3.43
CA MET A 283 28.34 -14.37 -2.32
C MET A 283 27.45 -15.58 -2.06
N GLY A 284 27.52 -16.63 -2.89
CA GLY A 284 26.74 -17.86 -2.69
C GLY A 284 25.25 -17.74 -3.01
N PRO A 285 24.40 -18.63 -2.45
CA PRO A 285 22.97 -18.69 -2.78
C PRO A 285 22.22 -17.43 -2.34
N ASN A 286 21.27 -17.00 -3.16
CA ASN A 286 20.45 -15.82 -2.89
C ASN A 286 19.29 -16.16 -1.93
N PRO A 287 19.24 -15.59 -0.71
CA PRO A 287 18.18 -15.87 0.25
C PRO A 287 16.83 -15.27 -0.11
N ALA A 288 16.79 -14.28 -1.00
CA ALA A 288 15.55 -13.64 -1.47
C ALA A 288 14.96 -14.28 -2.74
N TYR A 289 15.65 -15.27 -3.32
CA TYR A 289 15.22 -15.90 -4.57
C TYR A 289 13.77 -16.37 -4.52
N LYS A 290 12.92 -15.79 -5.39
CA LYS A 290 11.48 -16.10 -5.50
C LYS A 290 10.65 -15.96 -4.21
N ARG A 291 11.14 -15.25 -3.19
CA ARG A 291 10.37 -15.01 -1.96
C ARG A 291 9.26 -13.96 -2.13
N ALA A 292 9.34 -13.12 -3.16
CA ALA A 292 8.32 -12.13 -3.49
C ALA A 292 8.22 -11.94 -4.99
N THR A 293 7.07 -11.39 -5.44
CA THR A 293 6.87 -10.88 -6.80
C THR A 293 7.12 -9.38 -6.81
N LEU A 294 7.61 -8.83 -7.92
CA LEU A 294 7.84 -7.40 -8.10
C LEU A 294 6.78 -6.80 -9.03
N ASP A 295 6.11 -5.79 -8.53
CA ASP A 295 5.21 -4.93 -9.30
C ASP A 295 5.68 -3.47 -9.21
N THR A 296 5.55 -2.72 -10.29
CA THR A 296 5.92 -1.31 -10.31
C THR A 296 4.76 -0.45 -10.76
N THR A 297 4.68 0.76 -10.21
CA THR A 297 3.64 1.72 -10.60
C THR A 297 4.19 3.14 -10.68
N PRO A 298 3.81 3.91 -11.72
CA PRO A 298 4.25 5.30 -11.87
C PRO A 298 3.71 6.21 -10.77
N TYR A 299 2.56 5.90 -10.19
CA TYR A 299 1.93 6.73 -9.16
C TYR A 299 2.74 6.83 -7.86
N LEU A 300 3.57 5.85 -7.54
CA LEU A 300 4.49 5.92 -6.41
C LEU A 300 5.66 6.91 -6.64
N ARG A 301 5.91 7.31 -7.88
CA ARG A 301 6.92 8.33 -8.22
C ARG A 301 6.56 9.73 -7.73
N ASP A 302 5.27 9.97 -7.51
CA ASP A 302 4.78 11.26 -7.01
C ASP A 302 4.87 11.39 -5.49
N LEU A 303 5.11 10.28 -4.79
CA LEU A 303 5.18 10.23 -3.34
C LEU A 303 6.62 10.44 -2.85
N GLU A 304 6.80 11.39 -1.92
CA GLU A 304 8.09 11.68 -1.27
C GLU A 304 8.66 10.46 -0.52
N CYS A 305 7.81 9.55 -0.07
CA CYS A 305 8.25 8.34 0.62
C CYS A 305 8.86 7.29 -0.32
N CYS A 306 8.54 7.33 -1.62
CA CYS A 306 8.97 6.32 -2.58
C CYS A 306 10.01 6.83 -3.58
N PHE A 307 9.99 8.14 -3.88
CA PHE A 307 10.82 8.72 -4.93
C PHE A 307 11.37 10.08 -4.54
N ASP A 308 12.67 10.24 -4.66
CA ASP A 308 13.34 11.52 -4.48
C ASP A 308 13.39 12.29 -5.81
N LYS A 309 12.61 13.35 -5.89
CA LYS A 309 12.53 14.22 -7.08
C LYS A 309 13.83 14.99 -7.34
N THR A 310 14.67 15.18 -6.32
CA THR A 310 15.94 15.91 -6.46
C THR A 310 16.99 15.03 -7.11
N SER A 311 17.19 13.81 -6.62
CA SER A 311 18.13 12.85 -7.18
C SER A 311 17.54 12.01 -8.32
N GLN A 312 16.25 12.17 -8.62
CA GLN A 312 15.51 11.43 -9.66
C GLN A 312 15.62 9.90 -9.51
N ARG A 313 15.48 9.40 -8.28
CA ARG A 313 15.60 7.96 -7.99
C ARG A 313 14.58 7.45 -6.98
N GLY A 314 14.30 6.15 -7.08
CA GLY A 314 13.49 5.44 -6.11
C GLY A 314 14.25 5.28 -4.78
N ILE A 315 13.61 5.65 -3.68
CA ILE A 315 14.17 5.63 -2.32
C ILE A 315 13.32 4.79 -1.35
N GLY A 316 12.19 4.26 -1.80
CA GLY A 316 11.34 3.46 -0.92
C GLY A 316 10.42 2.55 -1.71
N PHE A 317 10.02 1.45 -1.08
CA PHE A 317 9.09 0.48 -1.63
C PHE A 317 8.29 -0.21 -0.51
N PHE A 318 7.19 -0.84 -0.89
CA PHE A 318 6.33 -1.58 0.02
C PHE A 318 6.47 -3.08 -0.21
N ILE A 319 6.39 -3.85 0.87
CA ILE A 319 6.26 -5.31 0.84
C ILE A 319 4.89 -5.65 1.42
N VAL A 320 4.07 -6.36 0.65
CA VAL A 320 2.67 -6.65 0.98
C VAL A 320 2.44 -8.15 1.01
N ASP A 321 1.67 -8.62 1.98
CA ASP A 321 1.08 -9.95 2.00
C ASP A 321 -0.40 -9.85 1.62
N PRO A 322 -0.77 -10.06 0.36
CA PRO A 322 -2.16 -9.90 -0.09
C PRO A 322 -3.12 -10.89 0.58
N ALA A 323 -2.65 -12.12 0.87
CA ALA A 323 -3.48 -13.15 1.51
C ALA A 323 -3.82 -12.75 2.95
N TYR A 324 -2.82 -12.35 3.72
CA TYR A 324 -3.04 -11.87 5.08
C TYR A 324 -3.96 -10.64 5.11
N ASN A 325 -3.73 -9.66 4.23
CA ASN A 325 -4.57 -8.47 4.15
C ASN A 325 -6.02 -8.79 3.79
N ALA A 326 -6.24 -9.82 2.96
CA ALA A 326 -7.58 -10.25 2.59
C ALA A 326 -8.37 -10.82 3.78
N GLU A 327 -7.70 -11.50 4.70
CA GLU A 327 -8.32 -12.14 5.87
C GLU A 327 -8.41 -11.19 7.08
N ASN A 328 -7.42 -10.31 7.27
CA ASN A 328 -7.22 -9.54 8.48
C ASN A 328 -7.42 -8.04 8.32
N GLN A 329 -8.23 -7.61 7.35
CA GLN A 329 -8.59 -6.20 7.15
C GLN A 329 -7.36 -5.27 7.08
N GLY A 330 -6.39 -5.64 6.24
CA GLY A 330 -5.24 -4.81 5.90
C GLY A 330 -5.65 -3.53 5.16
N PRO A 331 -4.74 -2.88 4.44
CA PRO A 331 -5.09 -1.73 3.61
C PRO A 331 -6.20 -2.07 2.62
N GLU A 332 -7.29 -1.32 2.66
CA GLU A 332 -8.51 -1.63 1.94
C GLU A 332 -9.06 -0.40 1.20
N PHE A 333 -9.37 -0.58 -0.09
CA PHE A 333 -10.15 0.37 -0.86
C PHE A 333 -11.63 0.00 -0.67
N THR A 334 -12.32 0.75 0.18
CA THR A 334 -13.70 0.47 0.55
C THR A 334 -14.66 1.29 -0.30
N GLU A 335 -15.51 0.62 -1.06
CA GLU A 335 -16.50 1.24 -1.92
C GLU A 335 -17.90 1.06 -1.33
N ARG A 336 -18.65 2.15 -1.19
CA ARG A 336 -20.04 2.13 -0.77
C ARG A 336 -21.01 2.24 -1.95
N VAL A 337 -20.68 3.09 -2.89
CA VAL A 337 -21.48 3.29 -4.12
C VAL A 337 -20.50 3.23 -5.28
N ALA A 338 -20.71 2.26 -6.14
CA ALA A 338 -19.93 2.11 -7.37
C ALA A 338 -20.10 3.33 -8.27
N LEU A 339 -19.15 3.53 -9.18
CA LEU A 339 -19.22 4.65 -10.12
C LEU A 339 -20.52 4.62 -10.89
N THR A 340 -21.33 5.64 -10.69
CA THR A 340 -22.59 5.86 -11.41
C THR A 340 -22.45 7.06 -12.34
N LEU A 341 -22.92 6.91 -13.55
CA LEU A 341 -22.96 7.95 -14.56
C LEU A 341 -24.41 8.33 -14.81
N ASN A 342 -24.76 9.57 -14.50
CA ASN A 342 -26.05 10.15 -14.81
C ASN A 342 -25.90 11.07 -16.03
N ILE A 343 -26.90 11.03 -16.90
CA ILE A 343 -26.95 11.85 -18.09
C ILE A 343 -28.17 12.76 -17.96
N ASP A 344 -27.93 14.05 -18.04
CA ASP A 344 -28.98 15.07 -17.89
C ASP A 344 -28.87 16.10 -19.03
N GLU A 345 -30.02 16.53 -19.49
CA GLU A 345 -30.14 17.61 -20.47
C GLU A 345 -30.17 18.95 -19.75
N ARG A 346 -29.12 19.77 -19.96
CA ARG A 346 -29.04 21.08 -19.36
C ARG A 346 -29.45 22.17 -20.34
N LYS A 347 -30.21 23.15 -19.83
CA LYS A 347 -30.65 24.30 -20.60
C LYS A 347 -29.69 25.51 -20.55
N ASN A 348 -28.75 25.52 -19.60
CA ASN A 348 -27.77 26.59 -19.46
C ASN A 348 -26.44 26.05 -18.91
N PRO A 349 -25.37 25.94 -19.73
CA PRO A 349 -25.42 26.01 -21.20
C PRO A 349 -26.23 24.88 -21.80
N TYR A 350 -26.79 25.10 -22.99
CA TYR A 350 -27.49 24.04 -23.72
C TYR A 350 -26.51 22.93 -24.08
N GLY A 351 -26.87 21.70 -23.70
CA GLY A 351 -26.04 20.53 -23.97
C GLY A 351 -26.43 19.32 -23.12
N ILE A 352 -25.68 18.24 -23.31
CA ILE A 352 -25.83 17.02 -22.54
C ILE A 352 -24.73 17.00 -21.45
N ALA A 353 -25.13 16.94 -20.19
CA ALA A 353 -24.25 16.77 -19.07
C ALA A 353 -24.11 15.29 -18.69
N TYR A 354 -22.88 14.87 -18.45
CA TYR A 354 -22.53 13.57 -17.89
C TYR A 354 -22.00 13.80 -16.49
N ASP A 355 -22.78 13.41 -15.49
CA ASP A 355 -22.43 13.57 -14.08
C ASP A 355 -22.02 12.22 -13.51
N ALA A 356 -20.77 12.09 -13.08
CA ALA A 356 -20.22 10.91 -12.43
C ALA A 356 -20.30 11.09 -10.91
N ARG A 357 -20.66 10.02 -10.22
CA ARG A 357 -20.67 9.97 -8.76
C ARG A 357 -20.18 8.62 -8.28
N GLN A 358 -19.32 8.66 -7.26
CA GLN A 358 -18.83 7.47 -6.58
C GLN A 358 -18.66 7.76 -5.09
N ARG A 359 -18.78 6.73 -4.24
CA ARG A 359 -18.50 6.87 -2.82
C ARG A 359 -17.54 5.78 -2.40
N PHE A 360 -16.35 6.17 -2.00
CA PHE A 360 -15.29 5.27 -1.53
C PHE A 360 -14.38 5.98 -0.53
N ASP A 361 -13.55 5.21 0.14
CA ASP A 361 -12.40 5.72 0.90
C ASP A 361 -11.34 4.63 1.05
N ILE A 362 -10.18 5.01 1.58
CA ILE A 362 -9.08 4.12 1.92
C ILE A 362 -9.08 3.93 3.44
N ASN A 363 -9.17 2.70 3.88
CA ASN A 363 -9.23 2.35 5.29
C ASN A 363 -8.22 1.24 5.63
N VAL A 364 -7.78 1.19 6.87
CA VAL A 364 -6.86 0.17 7.38
C VAL A 364 -7.24 -0.17 8.80
N ALA A 365 -7.46 -1.45 9.10
CA ALA A 365 -7.65 -1.94 10.46
C ALA A 365 -6.45 -2.77 10.96
N SER A 366 -5.72 -3.44 10.06
CA SER A 366 -4.52 -4.21 10.39
C SER A 366 -3.29 -3.71 9.63
N TRP A 367 -2.18 -3.56 10.34
CA TRP A 367 -0.90 -3.09 9.79
C TRP A 367 0.05 -4.23 9.41
N ARG A 368 -0.19 -5.45 9.92
CA ARG A 368 0.79 -6.56 9.85
C ARG A 368 1.03 -7.10 8.44
N GLY A 369 0.08 -6.91 7.54
CA GLY A 369 0.18 -7.39 6.16
C GLY A 369 0.90 -6.44 5.19
N ILE A 370 1.45 -5.33 5.68
CA ILE A 370 2.21 -4.38 4.87
C ILE A 370 3.43 -3.87 5.62
N ALA A 371 4.56 -3.83 4.94
CA ALA A 371 5.80 -3.24 5.44
C ALA A 371 6.34 -2.22 4.44
N TYR A 372 7.04 -1.23 4.95
CA TYR A 372 7.70 -0.19 4.16
C TYR A 372 9.21 -0.23 4.37
N VAL A 373 9.97 -0.08 3.30
CA VAL A 373 11.43 -0.03 3.33
C VAL A 373 11.90 1.28 2.71
N TYR A 374 12.61 2.08 3.48
CA TYR A 374 13.25 3.31 3.05
C TYR A 374 14.75 3.11 2.82
N ILE A 375 15.27 3.64 1.72
CA ILE A 375 16.68 3.59 1.36
C ILE A 375 17.17 5.04 1.22
N GLY A 376 18.03 5.51 2.11
CA GLY A 376 18.49 6.88 2.03
C GLY A 376 19.67 7.21 2.92
N THR A 377 20.35 8.32 2.61
CA THR A 377 21.45 8.88 3.39
C THR A 377 20.95 9.84 4.46
N ALA A 378 19.86 10.55 4.19
CA ALA A 378 19.28 11.56 5.05
C ALA A 378 18.03 11.06 5.75
N ALA A 379 17.75 11.59 6.93
CA ALA A 379 16.52 11.28 7.66
C ALA A 379 15.28 11.74 6.88
N PRO A 380 14.28 10.87 6.68
CA PRO A 380 13.08 11.25 5.94
C PRO A 380 12.25 12.27 6.74
N ALA A 381 12.03 13.45 6.16
CA ALA A 381 11.27 14.54 6.81
C ALA A 381 9.76 14.26 6.86
N PHE A 382 9.26 13.33 6.04
CA PHE A 382 7.83 13.00 5.95
C PHE A 382 7.34 12.11 7.09
N ILE A 383 8.23 11.53 7.91
CA ILE A 383 7.85 10.62 9.01
C ILE A 383 7.79 11.39 10.32
N SER A 384 6.62 11.32 10.98
CA SER A 384 6.38 11.90 12.28
C SER A 384 5.39 11.00 13.03
N VAL A 385 5.88 10.20 13.97
CA VAL A 385 5.06 9.18 14.64
C VAL A 385 5.08 9.36 16.15
N PRO A 386 3.96 9.08 16.84
CA PRO A 386 3.95 9.04 18.30
C PRO A 386 4.69 7.80 18.82
N LYS A 387 5.43 7.95 19.89
CA LYS A 387 6.14 6.88 20.59
C LYS A 387 5.73 6.87 22.06
N LEU A 388 5.35 5.69 22.56
CA LEU A 388 5.04 5.48 23.97
C LEU A 388 6.33 5.47 24.80
N ALA A 389 6.37 6.26 25.87
CA ALA A 389 7.43 6.25 26.86
C ALA A 389 7.08 5.33 28.04
N SER A 390 8.08 4.96 28.85
CA SER A 390 7.92 4.06 30.00
C SER A 390 7.00 4.61 31.10
N ASP A 391 6.92 5.93 31.21
CA ASP A 391 6.01 6.63 32.14
C ASP A 391 4.57 6.70 31.64
N GLY A 392 4.28 6.20 30.43
CA GLY A 392 2.96 6.26 29.80
C GLY A 392 2.71 7.55 29.02
N SER A 393 3.65 8.48 29.00
CA SER A 393 3.58 9.66 28.12
C SER A 393 3.85 9.29 26.67
N THR A 394 3.41 10.17 25.77
CA THR A 394 3.72 10.03 24.34
C THR A 394 4.61 11.17 23.89
N SER A 395 5.68 10.83 23.18
CA SER A 395 6.54 11.78 22.50
C SER A 395 6.44 11.59 20.99
N THR A 396 6.66 12.66 20.21
CA THR A 396 6.74 12.56 18.77
C THR A 396 8.18 12.28 18.37
N VAL A 397 8.39 11.22 17.58
CA VAL A 397 9.69 10.90 16.98
C VAL A 397 9.62 11.10 15.47
N THR A 398 10.71 11.60 14.88
CA THR A 398 10.77 11.95 13.46
C THR A 398 11.97 11.28 12.80
N GLY A 399 11.89 11.13 11.47
CA GLY A 399 12.98 10.62 10.66
C GLY A 399 13.39 9.19 11.02
N PHE A 400 14.68 8.93 11.08
CA PHE A 400 15.21 7.58 11.36
C PHE A 400 14.79 7.00 12.72
N SER A 401 14.52 7.84 13.71
CA SER A 401 14.05 7.38 15.03
C SER A 401 12.68 6.70 14.98
N ALA A 402 11.92 6.94 13.91
CA ALA A 402 10.62 6.35 13.66
C ALA A 402 10.66 5.08 12.81
N LEU A 403 11.84 4.67 12.35
CA LEU A 403 12.08 3.51 11.50
C LEU A 403 12.98 2.49 12.23
N MET A 404 12.81 1.23 11.91
CA MET A 404 13.71 0.17 12.36
C MET A 404 14.90 0.06 11.41
N ALA A 405 16.12 0.19 11.95
CA ALA A 405 17.33 0.04 11.16
C ALA A 405 17.50 -1.42 10.71
N ILE A 406 17.75 -1.62 9.43
CA ILE A 406 18.22 -2.89 8.86
C ILE A 406 19.58 -2.65 8.21
N ALA A 407 20.53 -3.49 8.51
CA ALA A 407 21.82 -3.52 7.83
C ALA A 407 21.93 -4.83 7.05
N PRO A 408 22.36 -4.79 5.78
CA PRO A 408 22.68 -6.02 5.06
C PRO A 408 23.78 -6.78 5.83
N ILE A 409 23.61 -8.08 5.94
CA ILE A 409 24.62 -8.93 6.58
C ILE A 409 25.85 -8.88 5.68
N ALA A 410 26.98 -8.42 6.23
CA ALA A 410 28.23 -8.40 5.51
C ALA A 410 28.63 -9.85 5.20
N THR A 411 28.28 -10.32 4.02
CA THR A 411 28.81 -11.57 3.50
C THR A 411 30.32 -11.37 3.33
N ALA A 412 31.09 -12.01 4.19
CA ALA A 412 32.54 -12.04 4.05
C ALA A 412 32.84 -12.58 2.64
N VAL A 413 33.30 -11.71 1.76
CA VAL A 413 33.85 -12.10 0.47
C VAL A 413 35.03 -13.03 0.82
N LYS A 414 34.84 -14.35 0.70
CA LYS A 414 35.95 -15.27 0.71
C LYS A 414 36.83 -14.87 -0.48
N PRO A 415 38.05 -14.40 -0.30
CA PRO A 415 38.92 -14.18 -1.42
C PRO A 415 39.05 -15.52 -2.15
N VAL A 416 38.64 -15.54 -3.41
CA VAL A 416 38.93 -16.67 -4.29
C VAL A 416 40.43 -16.76 -4.38
N SER A 417 41.01 -17.72 -3.67
CA SER A 417 42.42 -18.07 -3.83
C SER A 417 42.56 -18.61 -5.23
N VAL A 418 42.97 -17.76 -6.17
CA VAL A 418 43.43 -18.21 -7.48
C VAL A 418 44.79 -18.91 -7.24
N VAL A 419 44.73 -20.15 -6.86
CA VAL A 419 45.89 -21.05 -6.90
C VAL A 419 46.01 -21.52 -8.37
N GLY A 420 46.54 -20.63 -9.16
CA GLY A 420 46.99 -20.94 -10.50
C GLY A 420 48.53 -20.96 -10.49
N THR A 421 49.14 -22.00 -9.96
CA THR A 421 50.57 -22.26 -10.18
C THR A 421 50.74 -22.67 -11.64
N VAL A 422 51.11 -21.70 -12.48
CA VAL A 422 51.60 -22.00 -13.81
C VAL A 422 52.98 -22.61 -13.66
N THR A 423 53.04 -23.94 -13.73
CA THR A 423 54.30 -24.67 -13.85
C THR A 423 54.78 -24.51 -15.29
N THR A 424 55.67 -23.57 -15.54
CA THR A 424 56.43 -23.51 -16.80
C THR A 424 57.41 -24.70 -16.80
N LYS A 425 57.10 -25.74 -17.60
CA LYS A 425 58.09 -26.75 -18.00
C LYS A 425 59.10 -26.08 -18.92
N SER A 426 60.31 -25.83 -18.43
CA SER A 426 61.48 -25.58 -19.27
C SER A 426 61.94 -26.93 -19.88
N GLY A 427 61.72 -27.06 -21.19
CA GLY A 427 62.32 -28.18 -21.93
C GLY A 427 63.81 -27.89 -22.19
N SER A 428 64.63 -28.81 -21.84
CA SER A 428 65.98 -28.99 -22.38
C SER A 428 65.95 -29.93 -23.58
#